data_07ea9a4cccc732dfa485d902637771f6
#
_entry.id   07ea9a4cccc732dfa485d902637771f6
#
_cell.length_a   1.000
_cell.length_b   1.000
_cell.length_c   1.000
_cell.angle_alpha   90.00
_cell.angle_beta   90.00
_cell.angle_gamma   90.00
#
_symmetry.space_group_name_H-M   'P 1'
#
loop_
_entity.id
_entity.type
_entity.pdbx_description
1 polymer ?
#
loop_
_entity_poly.entity_id
_entity_poly.type
_entity_poly.pdbx_seq_one_letter_code
_entity_poly.pdbx_strand_id
1 'polypeptide(L)'
;MKKISLIGCGRWGTFLGWYAAKYCGFGVDMYDIPTSPNFIELRDTRKNPYLSLLDNMELFDNLPAVLKNDFIIISIGCQYFRGLCKELNQYNLSGKTFLLAMKGLEEPSAKYMHQIMKEEIKQDIHIAVLAGPGH
;
A
#
# COMPACT_ATOMS: atom_id res chain seq x y z
N MET A 1 -4.44 -17.07 -10.70
CA MET A 1 -5.03 -15.90 -10.01
C MET A 1 -4.06 -14.72 -10.10
N LYS A 2 -4.54 -13.61 -10.59
CA LYS A 2 -3.73 -12.41 -10.63
C LYS A 2 -3.58 -11.83 -9.23
N LYS A 3 -2.37 -11.40 -8.89
CA LYS A 3 -2.10 -10.84 -7.56
C LYS A 3 -1.71 -9.37 -7.65
N ILE A 4 -2.15 -8.62 -6.65
CA ILE A 4 -1.75 -7.24 -6.42
C ILE A 4 -1.21 -7.12 -5.01
N SER A 5 -0.55 -6.00 -4.72
CA SER A 5 0.00 -5.76 -3.39
C SER A 5 -0.63 -4.55 -2.74
N LEU A 6 -0.64 -4.57 -1.39
CA LEU A 6 -1.05 -3.43 -0.58
C LEU A 6 0.05 -3.16 0.43
N ILE A 7 0.50 -1.92 0.51
CA ILE A 7 1.39 -1.44 1.56
C ILE A 7 0.59 -0.49 2.45
N GLY A 8 0.47 -0.85 3.70
CA GLY A 8 -0.33 -0.12 4.68
C GLY A 8 -1.64 -0.82 4.98
N CYS A 9 -1.75 -1.37 6.20
CA CYS A 9 -2.91 -2.17 6.62
C CYS A 9 -3.84 -1.41 7.55
N GLY A 10 -3.94 -0.10 7.36
CA GLY A 10 -4.92 0.71 8.04
C GLY A 10 -6.33 0.43 7.55
N ARG A 11 -7.27 1.18 8.08
CA ARG A 11 -8.69 0.99 7.78
C ARG A 11 -9.00 1.10 6.28
N TRP A 12 -8.55 2.17 5.65
CA TRP A 12 -8.83 2.42 4.24
C TRP A 12 -8.09 1.46 3.32
N GLY A 13 -6.78 1.25 3.58
CA GLY A 13 -5.98 0.34 2.76
C GLY A 13 -6.51 -1.08 2.82
N THR A 14 -6.80 -1.58 4.03
CA THR A 14 -7.35 -2.93 4.19
C THR A 14 -8.68 -3.08 3.47
N PHE A 15 -9.52 -2.05 3.50
CA PHE A 15 -10.78 -2.07 2.76
C PHE A 15 -10.54 -2.19 1.24
N LEU A 16 -9.61 -1.42 0.70
CA LEU A 16 -9.28 -1.49 -0.72
C LEU A 16 -8.80 -2.88 -1.12
N GLY A 17 -7.92 -3.47 -0.30
CA GLY A 17 -7.45 -4.83 -0.54
C GLY A 17 -8.57 -5.85 -0.49
N TRP A 18 -9.43 -5.73 0.50
CA TRP A 18 -10.61 -6.60 0.64
C TRP A 18 -11.54 -6.47 -0.56
N TYR A 19 -11.79 -5.24 -1.01
CA TYR A 19 -12.64 -4.99 -2.18
C TYR A 19 -12.06 -5.66 -3.43
N ALA A 20 -10.77 -5.51 -3.65
CA ALA A 20 -10.10 -6.13 -4.79
C ALA A 20 -10.17 -7.66 -4.72
N ALA A 21 -9.99 -8.23 -3.54
CA ALA A 21 -10.06 -9.66 -3.35
C ALA A 21 -11.47 -10.21 -3.58
N LYS A 22 -12.46 -9.50 -3.05
CA LYS A 22 -13.86 -9.98 -3.07
C LYS A 22 -14.53 -9.76 -4.43
N TYR A 23 -14.39 -8.57 -4.99
CA TYR A 23 -15.16 -8.18 -6.16
C TYR A 23 -14.37 -8.23 -7.47
N CYS A 24 -13.06 -8.16 -7.41
CA CYS A 24 -12.22 -8.22 -8.61
C CYS A 24 -11.52 -9.57 -8.78
N GLY A 25 -11.60 -10.43 -7.79
CA GLY A 25 -11.02 -11.77 -7.87
C GLY A 25 -9.50 -11.82 -7.79
N PHE A 26 -8.86 -10.74 -7.30
CA PHE A 26 -7.41 -10.73 -7.16
C PHE A 26 -6.96 -11.42 -5.88
N GLY A 27 -5.77 -12.05 -5.92
CA GLY A 27 -5.03 -12.33 -4.69
C GLY A 27 -4.41 -11.02 -4.22
N VAL A 28 -4.39 -10.79 -2.91
CA VAL A 28 -3.85 -9.55 -2.34
C VAL A 28 -2.77 -9.89 -1.32
N ASP A 29 -1.54 -9.47 -1.62
CA ASP A 29 -0.41 -9.60 -0.72
C ASP A 29 -0.26 -8.27 0.03
N MET A 30 -0.36 -8.33 1.36
CA MET A 30 -0.45 -7.15 2.20
C MET A 30 0.77 -7.03 3.11
N TYR A 31 1.30 -5.83 3.22
CA TYR A 31 2.43 -5.53 4.09
C TYR A 31 2.14 -4.31 4.95
N ASP A 32 2.56 -4.36 6.18
CA ASP A 32 2.73 -3.19 7.04
C ASP A 32 3.91 -3.44 7.95
N ILE A 33 4.32 -2.43 8.70
CA ILE A 33 5.37 -2.55 9.69
C ILE A 33 4.91 -3.56 10.75
N PRO A 34 5.74 -4.59 11.06
CA PRO A 34 5.31 -5.66 11.97
C PRO A 34 4.90 -5.20 13.37
N THR A 35 5.37 -4.02 13.80
CA THR A 35 5.03 -3.43 15.09
C THR A 35 3.75 -2.60 15.05
N SER A 36 3.16 -2.39 13.88
CA SER A 36 1.92 -1.63 13.74
C SER A 36 0.77 -2.35 14.44
N PRO A 37 -0.01 -1.67 15.30
CA PRO A 37 -1.17 -2.30 15.93
C PRO A 37 -2.17 -2.87 14.94
N ASN A 38 -2.38 -2.19 13.82
CA ASN A 38 -3.29 -2.68 12.77
C ASN A 38 -2.80 -4.00 12.18
N PHE A 39 -1.49 -4.09 11.91
CA PHE A 39 -0.91 -5.31 11.35
C PHE A 39 -1.02 -6.48 12.34
N ILE A 40 -0.71 -6.21 13.60
CA ILE A 40 -0.77 -7.24 14.66
C ILE A 40 -2.20 -7.78 14.80
N GLU A 41 -3.19 -6.91 14.80
CA GLU A 41 -4.59 -7.33 14.89
C GLU A 41 -4.98 -8.24 13.70
N LEU A 42 -4.64 -7.83 12.49
CA LEU A 42 -4.95 -8.62 11.30
C LEU A 42 -4.21 -9.95 11.30
N ARG A 43 -2.95 -9.96 11.71
CA ARG A 43 -2.16 -11.19 11.79
C ARG A 43 -2.76 -12.17 12.79
N ASP A 44 -3.14 -11.67 13.96
CA ASP A 44 -3.59 -12.54 15.07
C ASP A 44 -5.04 -12.99 14.91
N THR A 45 -5.92 -12.16 14.31
CA THR A 45 -7.36 -12.45 14.26
C THR A 45 -7.92 -12.55 12.85
N ARG A 46 -7.16 -12.15 11.82
CA ARG A 46 -7.59 -12.06 10.42
C ARG A 46 -8.81 -11.16 10.23
N LYS A 47 -9.00 -10.20 11.11
CA LYS A 47 -10.09 -9.24 11.02
C LYS A 47 -9.71 -7.93 11.70
N ASN A 48 -10.44 -6.87 11.37
CA ASN A 48 -10.46 -5.61 12.09
C ASN A 48 -11.93 -5.28 12.43
N PRO A 49 -12.22 -4.13 13.08
CA PRO A 49 -13.60 -3.82 13.46
C PRO A 49 -14.59 -3.70 12.28
N TYR A 50 -14.10 -3.63 11.04
CA TYR A 50 -14.93 -3.33 9.88
C TYR A 50 -15.10 -4.50 8.92
N LEU A 51 -14.14 -5.42 8.88
CA LEU A 51 -14.17 -6.53 7.92
C LEU A 51 -13.30 -7.70 8.39
N SER A 52 -13.52 -8.85 7.75
CA SER A 52 -12.67 -10.04 7.93
C SER A 52 -11.89 -10.30 6.65
N LEU A 53 -10.63 -10.69 6.78
CA LEU A 53 -9.80 -11.02 5.63
C LEU A 53 -10.33 -12.28 4.93
N LEU A 54 -10.27 -12.27 3.61
CA LEU A 54 -10.64 -13.41 2.78
C LEU A 54 -9.44 -14.35 2.58
N ASP A 55 -9.71 -15.58 2.14
CA ASP A 55 -8.66 -16.59 1.97
C ASP A 55 -7.61 -16.19 0.94
N ASN A 56 -7.97 -15.33 -0.02
CA ASN A 56 -7.05 -14.84 -1.04
C ASN A 56 -6.30 -13.57 -0.62
N MET A 57 -6.30 -13.24 0.66
CA MET A 57 -5.53 -12.13 1.23
C MET A 57 -4.48 -12.68 2.17
N GLU A 58 -3.20 -12.36 1.92
CA GLU A 58 -2.09 -12.81 2.74
C GLU A 58 -1.34 -11.64 3.35
N LEU A 59 -0.85 -11.81 4.58
CA LEU A 59 -0.07 -10.82 5.30
C LEU A 59 1.40 -11.19 5.28
N PHE A 60 2.26 -10.18 5.06
CA PHE A 60 3.71 -10.33 5.07
C PHE A 60 4.34 -9.25 5.92
N ASP A 61 5.45 -9.56 6.57
CA ASP A 61 6.18 -8.65 7.43
C ASP A 61 7.44 -8.06 6.78
N ASN A 62 7.57 -8.22 5.46
CA ASN A 62 8.73 -7.72 4.74
C ASN A 62 8.32 -7.19 3.35
N LEU A 63 9.00 -6.15 2.90
CA LEU A 63 8.71 -5.51 1.62
C LEU A 63 8.97 -6.41 0.41
N PRO A 64 10.07 -7.18 0.35
CA PRO A 64 10.31 -8.03 -0.84
C PRO A 64 9.13 -8.93 -1.19
N ALA A 65 8.41 -9.44 -0.19
CA ALA A 65 7.27 -10.33 -0.42
C ALA A 65 6.15 -9.66 -1.22
N VAL A 66 5.95 -8.35 -1.04
CA VAL A 66 4.89 -7.61 -1.74
C VAL A 66 5.39 -6.89 -2.98
N LEU A 67 6.70 -6.72 -3.13
CA LEU A 67 7.28 -6.06 -4.31
C LEU A 67 7.41 -6.99 -5.52
N LYS A 68 7.09 -8.25 -5.38
CA LYS A 68 7.07 -9.20 -6.50
C LYS A 68 5.91 -8.97 -7.47
N ASN A 69 4.84 -8.32 -7.02
CA ASN A 69 3.69 -8.02 -7.88
C ASN A 69 3.89 -6.69 -8.59
N ASP A 70 3.29 -6.53 -9.76
CA ASP A 70 3.51 -5.36 -10.60
C ASP A 70 2.57 -4.19 -10.27
N PHE A 71 1.45 -4.46 -9.60
CA PHE A 71 0.51 -3.42 -9.19
C PHE A 71 0.48 -3.35 -7.67
N ILE A 72 0.80 -2.17 -7.13
CA ILE A 72 0.98 -1.98 -5.70
C ILE A 72 0.16 -0.78 -5.24
N ILE A 73 -0.76 -1.01 -4.30
CA ILE A 73 -1.51 0.06 -3.65
C ILE A 73 -0.75 0.49 -2.41
N ILE A 74 -0.58 1.81 -2.22
CA ILE A 74 0.05 2.35 -1.02
C ILE A 74 -0.99 3.20 -0.27
N SER A 75 -1.20 2.87 1.01
CA SER A 75 -2.13 3.58 1.88
C SER A 75 -1.54 3.67 3.29
N ILE A 76 -0.66 4.65 3.48
CA ILE A 76 0.00 4.91 4.77
C ILE A 76 -0.19 6.37 5.14
N GLY A 77 0.21 6.76 6.35
CA GLY A 77 0.20 8.16 6.74
C GLY A 77 1.12 8.99 5.85
N CYS A 78 0.67 10.15 5.41
CA CYS A 78 1.40 10.95 4.44
C CYS A 78 2.78 11.41 4.96
N GLN A 79 2.94 11.58 6.28
CA GLN A 79 4.22 12.01 6.85
C GLN A 79 5.28 10.89 6.84
N TYR A 80 4.87 9.64 6.60
CA TYR A 80 5.80 8.50 6.52
C TYR A 80 6.15 8.12 5.08
N PHE A 81 5.50 8.74 4.10
CA PHE A 81 5.58 8.31 2.71
C PHE A 81 6.97 8.52 2.11
N ARG A 82 7.62 9.65 2.39
CA ARG A 82 8.96 9.90 1.87
C ARG A 82 9.95 8.84 2.33
N GLY A 83 9.89 8.47 3.60
CA GLY A 83 10.75 7.41 4.13
C GLY A 83 10.48 6.07 3.45
N LEU A 84 9.22 5.75 3.19
CA LEU A 84 8.87 4.54 2.45
C LEU A 84 9.44 4.58 1.03
N CYS A 85 9.34 5.71 0.34
CA CYS A 85 9.89 5.83 -1.02
C CYS A 85 11.39 5.61 -1.05
N LYS A 86 12.12 6.13 -0.07
CA LYS A 86 13.56 5.91 0.04
C LYS A 86 13.87 4.43 0.23
N GLU A 87 13.09 3.75 1.05
CA GLU A 87 13.25 2.32 1.29
C GLU A 87 12.92 1.52 0.03
N LEU A 88 11.82 1.83 -0.63
CA LEU A 88 11.42 1.16 -1.87
C LEU A 88 12.46 1.29 -2.96
N ASN A 89 13.12 2.45 -3.05
CA ASN A 89 14.10 2.69 -4.11
C ASN A 89 15.36 1.82 -3.99
N GLN A 90 15.52 1.10 -2.90
CA GLN A 90 16.59 0.12 -2.74
C GLN A 90 16.32 -1.18 -3.51
N TYR A 91 15.10 -1.36 -4.01
CA TYR A 91 14.69 -2.57 -4.73
C TYR A 91 14.46 -2.25 -6.20
N ASN A 92 14.40 -3.27 -7.03
CA ASN A 92 14.07 -3.10 -8.44
C ASN A 92 12.56 -2.90 -8.59
N LEU A 93 12.18 -1.70 -9.00
CA LEU A 93 10.78 -1.30 -9.16
C LEU A 93 10.40 -1.09 -10.64
N SER A 94 11.30 -1.37 -11.56
CA SER A 94 11.13 -1.06 -12.98
C SER A 94 9.85 -1.69 -13.55
N GLY A 95 9.05 -0.87 -14.22
CA GLY A 95 7.79 -1.31 -14.85
C GLY A 95 6.60 -1.45 -13.91
N LYS A 96 6.79 -1.24 -12.61
CA LYS A 96 5.69 -1.38 -11.65
C LYS A 96 4.76 -0.17 -11.66
N THR A 97 3.51 -0.40 -11.28
CA THR A 97 2.50 0.65 -11.11
C THR A 97 2.17 0.80 -9.64
N PHE A 98 2.25 2.02 -9.16
CA PHE A 98 1.89 2.36 -7.77
C PHE A 98 0.61 3.19 -7.77
N LEU A 99 -0.40 2.72 -7.06
CA LEU A 99 -1.63 3.46 -6.83
C LEU A 99 -1.56 4.08 -5.44
N LEU A 100 -1.50 5.40 -5.38
CA LEU A 100 -1.41 6.14 -4.12
C LEU A 100 -2.83 6.43 -3.62
N ALA A 101 -3.18 5.85 -2.48
CA ALA A 101 -4.54 5.91 -1.93
C ALA A 101 -4.60 6.69 -0.61
N MET A 102 -3.63 7.59 -0.38
CA MET A 102 -3.65 8.46 0.77
C MET A 102 -3.83 9.91 0.35
N LYS A 103 -4.38 10.70 1.26
CA LYS A 103 -4.61 12.14 1.06
C LYS A 103 -3.63 12.94 1.91
N GLY A 104 -3.51 14.20 1.55
CA GLY A 104 -2.70 15.14 2.31
C GLY A 104 -1.44 15.56 1.59
N LEU A 105 -0.73 16.43 2.26
CA LEU A 105 0.53 17.00 1.79
C LEU A 105 1.60 16.69 2.81
N GLU A 106 2.83 16.60 2.34
CA GLU A 106 3.96 16.49 3.27
C GLU A 106 4.20 17.81 3.96
N GLU A 107 4.44 17.78 5.26
CA GLU A 107 4.90 18.95 6.02
C GLU A 107 6.40 18.82 6.27
N PRO A 108 7.16 19.90 6.16
CA PRO A 108 6.76 21.27 5.83
C PRO A 108 6.79 21.60 4.33
N SER A 109 7.13 20.67 3.45
CA SER A 109 7.33 20.95 2.02
C SER A 109 6.06 21.31 1.27
N ALA A 110 4.89 20.93 1.78
CA ALA A 110 3.58 21.07 1.13
C ALA A 110 3.50 20.36 -0.22
N LYS A 111 4.26 19.26 -0.40
CA LYS A 111 4.25 18.50 -1.63
C LYS A 111 3.20 17.39 -1.60
N TYR A 112 2.60 17.13 -2.76
CA TYR A 112 1.71 15.99 -2.95
C TYR A 112 2.50 14.69 -2.94
N MET A 113 1.82 13.60 -2.62
CA MET A 113 2.47 12.29 -2.53
C MET A 113 3.10 11.87 -3.87
N HIS A 114 2.43 12.10 -5.00
CA HIS A 114 3.01 11.77 -6.30
C HIS A 114 4.29 12.55 -6.61
N GLN A 115 4.39 13.79 -6.13
CA GLN A 115 5.61 14.60 -6.28
C GLN A 115 6.75 14.02 -5.47
N ILE A 116 6.47 13.58 -4.23
CA ILE A 116 7.46 12.94 -3.37
C ILE A 116 7.99 11.67 -4.01
N MET A 117 7.10 10.84 -4.54
CA MET A 117 7.51 9.59 -5.16
C MET A 117 8.42 9.83 -6.37
N LYS A 118 8.11 10.84 -7.18
CA LYS A 118 8.94 11.22 -8.32
C LYS A 118 10.31 11.75 -7.90
N GLU A 119 10.39 12.45 -6.75
CA GLU A 119 11.65 12.93 -6.24
C GLU A 119 12.55 11.79 -5.77
N GLU A 120 11.98 10.83 -5.03
CA GLU A 120 12.76 9.79 -4.35
C GLU A 120 13.05 8.59 -5.24
N ILE A 121 12.17 8.27 -6.17
CA ILE A 121 12.29 7.10 -7.02
C ILE A 121 12.57 7.53 -8.46
N LYS A 122 13.78 7.27 -8.93
CA LYS A 122 14.22 7.63 -10.30
C LYS A 122 14.11 6.48 -11.28
N GLN A 123 13.55 5.37 -10.85
CA GLN A 123 13.33 4.21 -11.72
C GLN A 123 12.09 4.45 -12.60
N ASP A 124 11.99 3.67 -13.68
CA ASP A 124 10.87 3.75 -14.61
C ASP A 124 9.65 3.06 -14.02
N ILE A 125 8.81 3.84 -13.35
CA ILE A 125 7.59 3.37 -12.70
C ILE A 125 6.39 4.19 -13.18
N HIS A 126 5.21 3.63 -12.97
CA HIS A 126 3.94 4.31 -13.24
C HIS A 126 3.30 4.70 -11.92
N ILE A 127 2.78 5.92 -11.84
CA ILE A 127 2.12 6.42 -10.63
C ILE A 127 0.70 6.81 -10.97
N ALA A 128 -0.25 6.25 -10.23
CA ALA A 128 -1.66 6.65 -10.29
C ALA A 128 -2.08 7.14 -8.91
N VAL A 129 -3.04 8.04 -8.88
CA VAL A 129 -3.55 8.60 -7.63
C VAL A 129 -5.05 8.32 -7.57
N LEU A 130 -5.48 7.74 -6.44
CA LEU A 130 -6.89 7.58 -6.17
C LEU A 130 -7.42 8.89 -5.61
N ALA A 131 -8.17 9.62 -6.43
CA ALA A 131 -8.70 10.92 -6.09
C ALA A 131 -10.21 10.87 -6.06
N GLY A 132 -10.82 11.75 -5.27
CA GLY A 132 -12.28 11.84 -5.18
C GLY A 132 -12.71 12.69 -4.02
N PRO A 133 -14.03 12.81 -3.82
CA PRO A 133 -14.56 13.53 -2.66
C PRO A 133 -14.07 12.89 -1.37
N GLY A 134 -13.98 13.67 -0.33
CA GLY A 134 -13.51 13.22 0.96
C GLY A 134 -14.40 12.13 1.55
N HIS A 135 -13.83 11.42 2.47
CA HIS A 135 -14.54 10.36 3.19
C HIS A 135 -14.14 10.39 4.66
#